data_ba44dcaf083fc099623224dd7a375eae
#
_entry.id   ba44dcaf083fc099623224dd7a375eae
#
_cell.length_a   1.000
_cell.length_b   1.000
_cell.length_c   1.000
_cell.angle_alpha   90.00
_cell.angle_beta   90.00
_cell.angle_gamma   90.00
#
_symmetry.space_group_name_H-M   'P 1'
#
loop_
_entity.id
_entity.type
_entity.pdbx_description
1 polymer ?
#
loop_
_entity_poly.entity_id
_entity_poly.type
_entity_poly.pdbx_seq_one_letter_code
_entity_poly.pdbx_strand_id
1 'polypeptide(L)'
;SIHKGILEASHNTIVTLDGDGQNNPKDMPSLIDKYFSDEKIYLVGGIRYKRKDSLIKVFSSKLANFVRSSIFDDGCKDTGCSLKIFDRDVFLNFPFFNGIHRFLPSLFKGYGYDTFFINVDHRPRTKGKSKYGTFDRLYRGIFDIIKVKKIIKRNLKKHEYN
;
A
#
# COMPACT_ATOMS: atom_id res chain seq x y z
N SER A 1 -1.71 -11.63 -10.94
CA SER A 1 -1.77 -10.94 -9.63
C SER A 1 -0.49 -10.15 -9.41
N ILE A 2 -0.55 -9.12 -8.56
CA ILE A 2 0.62 -8.24 -8.29
C ILE A 2 1.84 -9.03 -7.80
N HIS A 3 1.65 -10.01 -6.91
CA HIS A 3 2.72 -10.87 -6.38
C HIS A 3 3.45 -11.64 -7.50
N LYS A 4 2.72 -12.21 -8.45
CA LYS A 4 3.34 -12.92 -9.59
C LYS A 4 4.17 -11.97 -10.45
N GLY A 5 3.68 -10.74 -10.70
CA GLY A 5 4.45 -9.73 -11.44
C GLY A 5 5.73 -9.32 -10.71
N ILE A 6 5.70 -9.25 -9.37
CA ILE A 6 6.89 -8.92 -8.58
C ILE A 6 7.91 -10.07 -8.59
N LEU A 7 7.45 -11.33 -8.55
CA LEU A 7 8.34 -12.50 -8.69
C LEU A 7 9.10 -12.50 -10.02
N GLU A 8 8.42 -12.16 -11.10
CA GLU A 8 8.98 -12.14 -12.47
C GLU A 8 9.79 -10.86 -12.79
N ALA A 9 9.75 -9.85 -11.91
CA ALA A 9 10.47 -8.60 -12.14
C ALA A 9 11.99 -8.81 -12.07
N SER A 10 12.72 -8.21 -13.00
CA SER A 10 14.17 -8.30 -13.09
C SER A 10 14.94 -7.29 -12.23
N HIS A 11 14.27 -6.24 -11.76
CA HIS A 11 14.87 -5.18 -10.96
C HIS A 11 14.39 -5.21 -9.52
N ASN A 12 15.24 -4.72 -8.60
CA ASN A 12 14.90 -4.68 -7.18
C ASN A 12 13.94 -3.53 -6.82
N THR A 13 13.88 -2.49 -7.61
CA THR A 13 12.93 -1.38 -7.41
C THR A 13 11.65 -1.65 -8.19
N ILE A 14 10.53 -1.78 -7.48
CA ILE A 14 9.21 -2.06 -8.05
C ILE A 14 8.33 -0.81 -7.98
N VAL A 15 7.73 -0.46 -9.11
CA VAL A 15 6.66 0.54 -9.18
C VAL A 15 5.34 -0.16 -9.50
N THR A 16 4.31 0.12 -8.72
CA THR A 16 2.95 -0.39 -8.97
C THR A 16 2.01 0.72 -9.39
N LEU A 17 1.11 0.41 -10.31
CA LEU A 17 0.13 1.34 -10.88
C LEU A 17 -1.11 0.55 -11.30
N ASP A 18 -2.31 1.10 -11.05
CA ASP A 18 -3.55 0.52 -11.60
C ASP A 18 -3.73 0.87 -13.08
N GLY A 19 -4.13 -0.11 -13.89
CA GLY A 19 -4.36 0.06 -15.33
C GLY A 19 -5.69 0.71 -15.70
N ASP A 20 -6.41 1.34 -14.75
CA ASP A 20 -7.74 1.93 -14.97
C ASP A 20 -7.69 3.44 -15.31
N GLY A 21 -6.50 3.99 -15.45
CA GLY A 21 -6.25 5.40 -15.82
C GLY A 21 -6.45 6.41 -14.69
N GLN A 22 -6.77 5.96 -13.45
CA GLN A 22 -7.00 6.86 -12.32
C GLN A 22 -5.71 7.46 -11.75
N ASN A 23 -4.60 6.73 -11.78
CA ASN A 23 -3.29 7.25 -11.41
C ASN A 23 -2.68 8.06 -12.56
N ASN A 24 -2.07 9.19 -12.23
CA ASN A 24 -1.35 10.00 -13.21
C ASN A 24 0.10 9.51 -13.31
N PRO A 25 0.56 8.99 -14.48
CA PRO A 25 1.96 8.56 -14.63
C PRO A 25 2.97 9.69 -14.42
N LYS A 26 2.56 10.96 -14.58
CA LYS A 26 3.42 12.12 -14.33
C LYS A 26 3.85 12.28 -12.86
N ASP A 27 3.18 11.60 -11.93
CA ASP A 27 3.55 11.61 -10.52
C ASP A 27 4.68 10.60 -10.20
N MET A 28 4.97 9.65 -11.13
CA MET A 28 6.01 8.63 -10.91
C MET A 28 7.41 9.22 -10.64
N PRO A 29 7.89 10.22 -11.39
CA PRO A 29 9.20 10.81 -11.11
C PRO A 29 9.34 11.30 -9.68
N SER A 30 8.34 12.00 -9.14
CA SER A 30 8.37 12.49 -7.75
C SER A 30 8.43 11.37 -6.70
N LEU A 31 7.79 10.21 -6.97
CA LEU A 31 7.94 9.03 -6.08
C LEU A 31 9.35 8.45 -6.19
N ILE A 32 9.90 8.37 -7.41
CA ILE A 32 11.23 7.83 -7.67
C ILE A 32 12.29 8.72 -7.00
N ASP A 33 12.23 10.03 -7.21
CA ASP A 33 13.15 11.01 -6.61
C ASP A 33 13.11 10.90 -5.07
N LYS A 34 11.91 10.79 -4.49
CA LYS A 34 11.78 10.62 -3.04
C LYS A 34 12.32 9.29 -2.56
N TYR A 35 12.09 8.20 -3.29
CA TYR A 35 12.60 6.87 -2.94
C TYR A 35 14.12 6.83 -2.89
N PHE A 36 14.79 7.44 -3.85
CA PHE A 36 16.25 7.49 -3.92
C PHE A 36 16.90 8.65 -3.14
N SER A 37 16.09 9.50 -2.48
CA SER A 37 16.61 10.63 -1.70
C SER A 37 17.26 10.22 -0.38
N ASP A 38 16.94 9.01 0.13
CA ASP A 38 17.47 8.47 1.38
C ASP A 38 17.45 6.94 1.33
N GLU A 39 18.59 6.31 1.54
CA GLU A 39 18.76 4.85 1.50
C GLU A 39 17.93 4.10 2.56
N LYS A 40 17.43 4.80 3.57
CA LYS A 40 16.56 4.24 4.61
C LYS A 40 15.10 4.11 4.16
N ILE A 41 14.71 4.74 3.05
CA ILE A 41 13.36 4.68 2.52
C ILE A 41 13.19 3.43 1.65
N TYR A 42 12.40 2.48 2.11
CA TYR A 42 12.12 1.23 1.40
C TYR A 42 10.74 1.19 0.72
N LEU A 43 9.88 2.17 1.02
CA LEU A 43 8.59 2.34 0.36
C LEU A 43 8.21 3.81 0.27
N VAL A 44 7.82 4.28 -0.92
CA VAL A 44 7.13 5.55 -1.10
C VAL A 44 5.74 5.28 -1.69
N GLY A 45 4.70 5.77 -1.03
CA GLY A 45 3.30 5.62 -1.46
C GLY A 45 2.65 6.95 -1.84
N GLY A 46 1.77 6.92 -2.84
CA GLY A 46 0.94 8.06 -3.19
C GLY A 46 -0.24 8.23 -2.23
N ILE A 47 -0.57 9.48 -1.89
CA ILE A 47 -1.83 9.87 -1.24
C ILE A 47 -2.64 10.65 -2.26
N ARG A 48 -3.82 10.14 -2.62
CA ARG A 48 -4.67 10.76 -3.64
C ARG A 48 -5.23 12.09 -3.16
N TYR A 49 -4.77 13.17 -3.80
CA TYR A 49 -5.24 14.52 -3.53
C TYR A 49 -6.52 14.80 -4.34
N LYS A 50 -7.50 15.49 -3.74
CA LYS A 50 -8.79 15.86 -4.38
C LYS A 50 -9.51 14.67 -5.04
N ARG A 51 -9.71 13.58 -4.27
CA ARG A 51 -10.40 12.37 -4.77
C ARG A 51 -11.76 12.70 -5.38
N LYS A 52 -11.96 12.26 -6.62
CA LYS A 52 -13.22 12.40 -7.39
C LYS A 52 -14.15 11.18 -7.25
N ASP A 53 -14.08 10.47 -6.12
CA ASP A 53 -14.96 9.35 -5.76
C ASP A 53 -16.25 9.86 -5.10
N SER A 54 -17.31 9.02 -5.05
CA SER A 54 -18.53 9.34 -4.30
C SER A 54 -18.23 9.55 -2.81
N LEU A 55 -18.97 10.42 -2.15
CA LEU A 55 -18.80 10.76 -0.73
C LEU A 55 -18.81 9.53 0.18
N ILE A 56 -19.69 8.56 -0.10
CA ILE A 56 -19.76 7.29 0.67
C ILE A 56 -18.45 6.50 0.57
N LYS A 57 -17.86 6.41 -0.63
CA LYS A 57 -16.56 5.72 -0.83
C LYS A 57 -15.41 6.47 -0.15
N VAL A 58 -15.42 7.78 -0.18
CA VAL A 58 -14.40 8.60 0.50
C VAL A 58 -14.50 8.43 2.00
N PHE A 59 -15.71 8.50 2.57
CA PHE A 59 -15.92 8.36 4.01
C PHE A 59 -15.57 6.96 4.52
N SER A 60 -16.09 5.90 3.87
CA SER A 60 -15.76 4.52 4.24
C SER A 60 -14.26 4.21 4.14
N SER A 61 -13.58 4.76 3.13
CA SER A 61 -12.14 4.64 2.98
C SER A 61 -11.37 5.38 4.10
N LYS A 62 -11.80 6.59 4.47
CA LYS A 62 -11.19 7.36 5.57
C LYS A 62 -11.34 6.62 6.91
N LEU A 63 -12.54 6.09 7.19
CA LEU A 63 -12.79 5.31 8.40
C LEU A 63 -11.91 4.06 8.45
N ALA A 64 -11.86 3.28 7.36
CA ALA A 64 -11.03 2.08 7.28
C ALA A 64 -9.53 2.40 7.43
N ASN A 65 -9.04 3.48 6.81
CA ASN A 65 -7.66 3.93 6.96
C ASN A 65 -7.37 4.41 8.39
N PHE A 66 -8.30 5.11 9.04
CA PHE A 66 -8.16 5.55 10.42
C PHE A 66 -8.01 4.36 11.37
N VAL A 67 -8.94 3.37 11.30
CA VAL A 67 -8.85 2.16 12.13
C VAL A 67 -7.53 1.42 11.91
N ARG A 68 -7.11 1.26 10.65
CA ARG A 68 -5.86 0.59 10.31
C ARG A 68 -4.64 1.36 10.84
N SER A 69 -4.56 2.67 10.60
CA SER A 69 -3.41 3.49 11.03
C SER A 69 -3.28 3.56 12.55
N SER A 70 -4.39 3.55 13.28
CA SER A 70 -4.39 3.47 14.75
C SER A 70 -3.83 2.14 15.29
N ILE A 71 -3.88 1.07 14.47
CA ILE A 71 -3.36 -0.26 14.86
C ILE A 71 -1.89 -0.43 14.49
N PHE A 72 -1.46 0.10 13.33
CA PHE A 72 -0.13 -0.16 12.78
C PHE A 72 0.83 1.03 12.85
N ASP A 73 0.32 2.22 13.15
CA ASP A 73 1.11 3.47 13.17
C ASP A 73 2.03 3.65 11.95
N ASP A 74 1.50 3.29 10.77
CA ASP A 74 2.28 3.26 9.53
C ASP A 74 2.29 4.59 8.78
N GLY A 75 1.65 5.64 9.30
CA GLY A 75 1.59 6.99 8.71
C GLY A 75 0.82 7.08 7.39
N CYS A 76 0.32 5.98 6.85
CA CYS A 76 -0.36 5.96 5.56
C CYS A 76 -1.83 6.39 5.66
N LYS A 77 -2.17 7.53 5.08
CA LYS A 77 -3.55 8.07 5.05
C LYS A 77 -4.40 7.49 3.91
N ASP A 78 -3.81 6.85 2.91
CA ASP A 78 -4.52 6.31 1.74
C ASP A 78 -3.89 5.02 1.20
N THR A 79 -4.14 3.88 1.85
CA THR A 79 -3.66 2.57 1.38
C THR A 79 -4.26 2.12 0.06
N GLY A 80 -5.40 2.70 -0.30
CA GLY A 80 -6.10 2.40 -1.55
C GLY A 80 -5.44 3.00 -2.80
N CYS A 81 -4.43 3.85 -2.65
CA CYS A 81 -3.62 4.31 -3.77
C CYS A 81 -2.70 3.18 -4.25
N SER A 82 -2.82 2.82 -5.52
CA SER A 82 -1.99 1.76 -6.11
C SER A 82 -0.61 2.26 -6.56
N LEU A 83 -0.46 3.58 -6.74
CA LEU A 83 0.84 4.16 -7.11
C LEU A 83 1.79 4.12 -5.91
N LYS A 84 2.72 3.18 -5.96
CA LYS A 84 3.74 2.94 -4.94
C LYS A 84 5.05 2.52 -5.60
N ILE A 85 6.16 2.92 -5.01
CA ILE A 85 7.50 2.41 -5.29
C ILE A 85 8.05 1.75 -4.03
N PHE A 86 8.67 0.59 -4.16
CA PHE A 86 9.20 -0.16 -3.02
C PHE A 86 10.27 -1.17 -3.42
N ASP A 87 11.00 -1.63 -2.42
CA ASP A 87 12.02 -2.66 -2.55
C ASP A 87 11.39 -4.04 -2.75
N ARG A 88 11.84 -4.76 -3.79
CA ARG A 88 11.38 -6.10 -4.17
C ARG A 88 11.78 -7.16 -3.14
N ASP A 89 13.03 -7.16 -2.72
CA ASP A 89 13.56 -8.20 -1.84
C ASP A 89 12.92 -8.11 -0.47
N VAL A 90 12.73 -6.89 0.05
CA VAL A 90 11.95 -6.67 1.28
C VAL A 90 10.51 -7.18 1.12
N PHE A 91 9.85 -6.88 0.00
CA PHE A 91 8.50 -7.37 -0.26
C PHE A 91 8.42 -8.91 -0.28
N LEU A 92 9.39 -9.58 -0.89
CA LEU A 92 9.42 -11.03 -1.00
C LEU A 92 9.69 -11.74 0.34
N ASN A 93 10.23 -11.05 1.34
CA ASN A 93 10.37 -11.57 2.70
C ASN A 93 9.04 -11.60 3.48
N PHE A 94 8.00 -10.91 3.01
CA PHE A 94 6.70 -10.96 3.68
C PHE A 94 5.95 -12.25 3.35
N PRO A 95 5.30 -12.91 4.34
CA PRO A 95 4.41 -14.03 4.07
C PRO A 95 3.28 -13.60 3.13
N PHE A 96 3.18 -14.26 1.99
CA PHE A 96 2.14 -13.91 1.00
C PHE A 96 0.74 -14.21 1.51
N PHE A 97 -0.18 -13.28 1.25
CA PHE A 97 -1.63 -13.47 1.39
C PHE A 97 -2.40 -12.65 0.36
N ASN A 98 -3.61 -13.08 0.07
CA ASN A 98 -4.47 -12.35 -0.87
C ASN A 98 -4.89 -11.01 -0.27
N GLY A 99 -4.58 -9.90 -0.93
CA GLY A 99 -4.83 -8.55 -0.42
C GLY A 99 -3.62 -7.85 0.20
N ILE A 100 -2.43 -8.47 0.22
CA ILE A 100 -1.17 -7.93 0.77
C ILE A 100 -0.88 -6.49 0.29
N HIS A 101 -1.21 -6.16 -0.96
CA HIS A 101 -0.97 -4.83 -1.56
C HIS A 101 -1.62 -3.66 -0.79
N ARG A 102 -2.68 -3.94 0.00
CA ARG A 102 -3.36 -2.95 0.85
C ARG A 102 -2.63 -2.68 2.15
N PHE A 103 -1.71 -3.55 2.55
CA PHE A 103 -1.02 -3.51 3.81
C PHE A 103 0.50 -3.32 3.66
N LEU A 104 0.98 -2.98 2.46
CA LEU A 104 2.41 -2.74 2.26
C LEU A 104 2.98 -1.70 3.24
N PRO A 105 2.37 -0.52 3.44
CA PRO A 105 2.87 0.43 4.43
C PRO A 105 3.02 -0.17 5.82
N SER A 106 1.99 -0.89 6.28
CA SER A 106 1.99 -1.52 7.60
C SER A 106 3.03 -2.63 7.73
N LEU A 107 3.24 -3.42 6.66
CA LEU A 107 4.25 -4.48 6.64
C LEU A 107 5.67 -3.90 6.63
N PHE A 108 5.96 -2.96 5.73
CA PHE A 108 7.27 -2.32 5.69
C PHE A 108 7.60 -1.68 7.04
N LYS A 109 6.70 -0.85 7.59
CA LYS A 109 6.89 -0.21 8.90
C LYS A 109 7.02 -1.24 10.03
N GLY A 110 6.17 -2.26 10.04
CA GLY A 110 6.19 -3.32 11.06
C GLY A 110 7.42 -4.24 11.02
N TYR A 111 8.16 -4.25 9.92
CA TYR A 111 9.45 -4.93 9.76
C TYR A 111 10.66 -3.98 9.97
N GLY A 112 10.40 -2.73 10.39
CA GLY A 112 11.45 -1.76 10.71
C GLY A 112 11.96 -0.94 9.53
N TYR A 113 11.30 -0.99 8.36
CA TYR A 113 11.68 -0.23 7.18
C TYR A 113 10.96 1.13 7.13
N ASP A 114 11.68 2.17 6.75
CA ASP A 114 11.09 3.49 6.62
C ASP A 114 10.18 3.60 5.40
N THR A 115 9.05 4.27 5.62
CA THR A 115 8.02 4.49 4.61
C THR A 115 7.73 5.99 4.49
N PHE A 116 7.52 6.46 3.27
CA PHE A 116 7.19 7.86 2.99
C PHE A 116 5.95 8.00 2.11
N PHE A 117 5.27 9.13 2.19
CA PHE A 117 4.04 9.34 1.43
C PHE A 117 4.02 10.73 0.82
N ILE A 118 3.66 10.83 -0.46
CA ILE A 118 3.52 12.09 -1.18
C ILE A 118 2.13 12.24 -1.78
N ASN A 119 1.68 13.47 -1.94
CA ASN A 119 0.42 13.74 -2.63
C ASN A 119 0.55 13.46 -4.12
N VAL A 120 -0.40 12.72 -4.67
CA VAL A 120 -0.48 12.39 -6.10
C VAL A 120 -1.84 12.80 -6.66
N ASP A 121 -1.87 13.09 -7.95
CA ASP A 121 -3.10 13.44 -8.65
C ASP A 121 -4.04 12.23 -8.77
N HIS A 122 -5.34 12.50 -8.81
CA HIS A 122 -6.36 11.47 -8.95
C HIS A 122 -7.37 11.82 -10.02
N ARG A 123 -7.36 11.04 -11.10
CA ARG A 123 -8.24 11.23 -12.24
C ARG A 123 -9.55 10.47 -12.08
N PRO A 124 -10.64 10.91 -12.71
CA PRO A 124 -11.84 10.10 -12.79
C PRO A 124 -11.54 8.84 -13.59
N ARG A 125 -12.20 7.73 -13.22
CA ARG A 125 -12.08 6.47 -13.94
C ARG A 125 -12.59 6.62 -15.37
N THR A 126 -11.77 6.24 -16.34
CA THR A 126 -12.13 6.33 -17.76
C THR A 126 -12.87 5.11 -18.27
N LYS A 127 -12.60 3.90 -17.70
CA LYS A 127 -13.21 2.63 -18.12
C LYS A 127 -13.48 1.70 -16.94
N GLY A 128 -14.49 0.84 -17.06
CA GLY A 128 -14.80 -0.26 -16.12
C GLY A 128 -15.66 0.16 -14.93
N LYS A 129 -16.36 -0.85 -14.36
CA LYS A 129 -17.14 -0.72 -13.10
C LYS A 129 -16.36 -1.38 -11.96
N SER A 130 -16.52 -0.86 -10.74
CA SER A 130 -15.93 -1.49 -9.54
C SER A 130 -16.53 -2.89 -9.35
N LYS A 131 -15.68 -3.93 -9.34
CA LYS A 131 -16.11 -5.34 -9.23
C LYS A 131 -16.53 -5.76 -7.82
N TYR A 132 -16.31 -4.94 -6.80
CA TYR A 132 -16.52 -5.32 -5.38
C TYR A 132 -17.45 -4.36 -4.66
N GLY A 133 -18.35 -4.92 -3.84
CA GLY A 133 -19.20 -4.18 -2.93
C GLY A 133 -18.41 -3.57 -1.75
N THR A 134 -18.93 -2.48 -1.18
CA THR A 134 -18.27 -1.76 -0.08
C THR A 134 -18.22 -2.61 1.20
N PHE A 135 -19.27 -3.36 1.50
CA PHE A 135 -19.37 -4.21 2.69
C PHE A 135 -18.43 -5.42 2.66
N ASP A 136 -18.29 -6.09 1.50
CA ASP A 136 -17.36 -7.22 1.33
C ASP A 136 -15.90 -6.79 1.55
N ARG A 137 -15.55 -5.59 1.09
CA ARG A 137 -14.23 -5.00 1.33
C ARG A 137 -13.97 -4.68 2.80
N LEU A 138 -14.98 -4.18 3.52
CA LEU A 138 -14.85 -3.84 4.92
C LEU A 138 -14.65 -5.11 5.77
N TYR A 139 -15.48 -6.12 5.55
CA TYR A 139 -15.40 -7.40 6.25
C TYR A 139 -14.05 -8.08 6.06
N ARG A 140 -13.61 -8.25 4.81
CA ARG A 140 -12.27 -8.80 4.50
C ARG A 140 -11.14 -7.96 5.10
N GLY A 141 -11.30 -6.64 5.12
CA GLY A 141 -10.33 -5.73 5.71
C GLY A 141 -10.05 -5.99 7.19
N ILE A 142 -11.08 -6.31 7.98
CA ILE A 142 -10.93 -6.62 9.42
C ILE A 142 -10.09 -7.89 9.62
N PHE A 143 -10.41 -8.97 8.89
CA PHE A 143 -9.63 -10.22 8.98
C PHE A 143 -8.18 -10.02 8.53
N ASP A 144 -7.97 -9.24 7.48
CA ASP A 144 -6.62 -8.93 6.99
C ASP A 144 -5.83 -8.12 8.02
N ILE A 145 -6.45 -7.19 8.77
CA ILE A 145 -5.81 -6.45 9.87
C ILE A 145 -5.30 -7.41 10.95
N ILE A 146 -6.15 -8.35 11.40
CA ILE A 146 -5.75 -9.35 12.41
C ILE A 146 -4.59 -10.21 11.89
N LYS A 147 -4.66 -10.62 10.63
CA LYS A 147 -3.61 -11.42 9.97
C LYS A 147 -2.28 -10.67 9.92
N VAL A 148 -2.29 -9.42 9.47
CA VAL A 148 -1.09 -8.58 9.37
C VAL A 148 -0.49 -8.32 10.76
N LYS A 149 -1.31 -8.04 11.77
CA LYS A 149 -0.84 -7.89 13.16
C LYS A 149 -0.11 -9.13 13.66
N LYS A 150 -0.64 -10.33 13.35
CA LYS A 150 0.02 -11.60 13.70
C LYS A 150 1.35 -11.78 12.95
N ILE A 151 1.42 -11.40 11.67
CA ILE A 151 2.64 -11.47 10.86
C ILE A 151 3.72 -10.58 11.46
N ILE A 152 3.41 -9.31 11.73
CA ILE A 152 4.35 -8.35 12.30
C ILE A 152 4.83 -8.82 13.69
N LYS A 153 3.90 -9.26 14.56
CA LYS A 153 4.28 -9.76 15.90
C LYS A 153 5.21 -10.98 15.86
N ARG A 154 5.03 -11.87 14.87
CA ARG A 154 5.92 -13.02 14.69
C ARG A 154 7.33 -12.61 14.24
N ASN A 155 7.42 -11.60 13.36
CA ASN A 155 8.70 -11.06 12.92
C ASN A 155 9.46 -10.43 14.09
N LEU A 156 8.82 -9.58 14.88
CA LEU A 156 9.44 -8.95 16.07
C LEU A 156 10.01 -9.99 17.04
N LYS A 157 9.21 -11.02 17.36
CA LYS A 157 9.68 -12.11 18.24
C LYS A 157 10.90 -12.86 17.69
N LYS A 158 10.99 -13.04 16.35
CA LYS A 158 12.15 -13.70 15.74
C LYS A 158 13.43 -12.89 15.89
N HIS A 159 13.33 -11.56 15.95
CA HIS A 159 14.47 -10.66 16.13
C HIS A 159 14.86 -10.44 17.62
N GLU A 160 13.97 -10.77 18.58
CA GLU A 160 14.28 -10.73 20.01
C GLU A 160 15.11 -11.95 20.48
N TYR A 161 15.11 -13.05 19.71
CA TYR A 161 15.81 -14.30 20.04
C TYR A 161 17.10 -14.55 19.23
N ASN A 162 17.49 -13.62 18.36
CA ASN A 162 18.74 -13.63 17.60
C ASN A 162 19.63 -12.45 18.01
#